data_9ca52b5bb0687dbf55908ca338248321
#
_entry.id   9ca52b5bb0687dbf55908ca338248321
#
_cell.length_a   1.000
_cell.length_b   1.000
_cell.length_c   1.000
_cell.angle_alpha   90.00
_cell.angle_beta   90.00
_cell.angle_gamma   90.00
#
_symmetry.space_group_name_H-M   'P 1'
#
loop_
_entity.id
_entity.type
_entity.pdbx_description
1 polymer ?
#
loop_
_entity_poly.entity_id
_entity_poly.type
_entity_poly.pdbx_seq_one_letter_code
_entity_poly.pdbx_strand_id
1 'polypeptide(L)'
;ALETSRALGDHRNYQTRVTQDAGIEWVRMGRAKPIETTSTADVMISYWNHFDSISFADLQESDVSNKILVYGLTAEGLSNPISTPMGAMYPHEVQANLIQTVSTGVQIQQSYYFEFLEVVLLLIVLLGIWVSVYKLPTAVSAIASLGIVAVQVGGGFYLWSSSLVLFDIFYSSIASVVVFGHASFNKYYTTYQLKEQIKKQFKKYLSPEMVEELQKDPSKLKLGGQRKEMTFLFMDICGFTPVSEHYKNKNDPEGLVELINKYLDTMTKIILSHGGTIDKYMGDCIMAFWNAPLDCEDHANKAVYAAKEISEKADELIKEYEEQGLPRIDVGIGISTGDCIVGNMGSELRFDYSVIGDAVNLGARLEGQTRNYDGIRVLLSSRTAGLGQDHSYTRVDDIKVKGKEERVTIYTC
;
A
#
# COMPACT_ATOMS: atom_id res chain seq x y z
N ALA A 1 -22.90 -35.11 45.85
CA ALA A 1 -23.05 -35.73 44.52
C ALA A 1 -22.54 -37.17 44.54
N LEU A 2 -21.29 -37.45 44.93
CA LEU A 2 -20.70 -38.78 44.98
C LEU A 2 -21.44 -39.72 45.91
N GLU A 3 -21.74 -39.30 47.14
CA GLU A 3 -22.51 -40.10 48.12
C GLU A 3 -23.99 -40.25 47.66
N THR A 4 -24.58 -39.28 47.02
CA THR A 4 -25.95 -39.33 46.49
C THR A 4 -26.06 -40.34 45.35
N SER A 5 -25.10 -40.35 44.43
CA SER A 5 -25.04 -41.35 43.36
C SER A 5 -24.78 -42.77 43.89
N ARG A 6 -24.03 -42.91 44.97
CA ARG A 6 -23.85 -44.18 45.66
C ARG A 6 -25.15 -44.71 46.24
N ALA A 7 -26.03 -43.85 46.77
CA ALA A 7 -27.33 -44.18 47.32
C ALA A 7 -28.30 -44.67 46.21
N LEU A 8 -28.08 -44.34 44.96
CA LEU A 8 -28.91 -44.80 43.80
C LEU A 8 -28.70 -46.27 43.37
N GLY A 9 -27.94 -47.05 44.14
CA GLY A 9 -27.94 -48.51 43.95
C GLY A 9 -26.77 -49.11 43.20
N ASP A 10 -25.82 -48.33 42.80
CA ASP A 10 -24.53 -48.87 42.37
C ASP A 10 -23.59 -48.98 43.57
N HIS A 11 -23.66 -50.08 44.29
CA HIS A 11 -22.94 -50.35 45.55
C HIS A 11 -21.40 -50.33 45.45
N ARG A 12 -20.85 -49.69 44.43
CA ARG A 12 -19.41 -49.63 44.15
C ARG A 12 -18.85 -48.30 44.57
N ASN A 13 -17.64 -48.39 45.11
CA ASN A 13 -16.89 -47.19 45.48
C ASN A 13 -16.61 -46.32 44.27
N TYR A 14 -16.60 -45.00 44.45
CA TYR A 14 -16.07 -44.11 43.47
C TYR A 14 -14.58 -44.41 43.24
N GLN A 15 -14.09 -44.15 42.04
CA GLN A 15 -12.72 -44.33 41.66
C GLN A 15 -12.21 -42.95 41.23
N THR A 16 -11.02 -42.61 41.70
CA THR A 16 -10.31 -41.38 41.32
C THR A 16 -8.96 -41.75 40.75
N ARG A 17 -8.54 -41.06 39.72
CA ARG A 17 -7.17 -41.10 39.23
C ARG A 17 -6.48 -39.85 39.68
N VAL A 18 -5.36 -40.03 40.37
CA VAL A 18 -4.54 -38.93 40.86
C VAL A 18 -3.17 -39.02 40.22
N THR A 19 -2.72 -37.90 39.63
CA THR A 19 -1.38 -37.75 39.07
C THR A 19 -0.61 -36.71 39.85
N GLN A 20 0.73 -36.79 39.85
CA GLN A 20 1.58 -35.84 40.60
C GLN A 20 1.48 -34.43 40.08
N ASP A 21 1.23 -34.27 38.74
CA ASP A 21 1.23 -32.98 38.07
C ASP A 21 -0.16 -32.33 37.99
N ALA A 22 -1.23 -33.12 37.87
CA ALA A 22 -2.59 -32.63 37.68
C ALA A 22 -3.53 -32.86 38.89
N GLY A 23 -3.05 -33.41 40.00
CA GLY A 23 -3.92 -33.73 41.12
C GLY A 23 -4.95 -34.81 40.78
N ILE A 24 -6.23 -34.53 41.03
CA ILE A 24 -7.32 -35.44 40.62
C ILE A 24 -7.59 -35.22 39.14
N GLU A 25 -7.26 -36.21 38.30
CA GLU A 25 -7.44 -36.16 36.86
C GLU A 25 -8.86 -36.48 36.44
N TRP A 26 -9.47 -37.45 37.09
CA TRP A 26 -10.87 -37.84 36.89
C TRP A 26 -11.48 -38.51 38.08
N VAL A 27 -12.80 -38.47 38.14
CA VAL A 27 -13.64 -39.15 39.10
C VAL A 27 -14.64 -40.02 38.35
N ARG A 28 -14.81 -41.30 38.74
CA ARG A 28 -15.78 -42.23 38.17
C ARG A 28 -16.65 -42.85 39.23
N MET A 29 -17.93 -42.92 38.95
CA MET A 29 -18.93 -43.63 39.76
C MET A 29 -19.28 -44.97 39.12
N GLY A 30 -18.98 -46.06 39.80
CA GLY A 30 -19.34 -47.41 39.36
C GLY A 30 -18.95 -47.70 37.91
N ARG A 31 -19.93 -47.90 37.03
CA ARG A 31 -19.77 -48.13 35.59
C ARG A 31 -19.96 -46.89 34.74
N ALA A 32 -20.26 -45.74 35.32
CA ALA A 32 -20.41 -44.51 34.56
C ALA A 32 -19.11 -44.12 33.86
N LYS A 33 -19.21 -43.30 32.83
CA LYS A 33 -17.99 -42.72 32.22
C LYS A 33 -17.23 -41.89 33.24
N PRO A 34 -15.88 -41.90 33.21
CA PRO A 34 -15.11 -41.01 34.07
C PRO A 34 -15.43 -39.56 33.76
N ILE A 35 -15.50 -38.74 34.79
CA ILE A 35 -15.65 -37.28 34.69
C ILE A 35 -14.27 -36.70 34.85
N GLU A 36 -13.80 -36.03 33.83
CA GLU A 36 -12.52 -35.31 33.86
C GLU A 36 -12.63 -34.07 34.73
N THR A 37 -11.57 -33.74 35.44
CA THR A 37 -11.44 -32.53 36.24
C THR A 37 -10.51 -31.55 35.54
N THR A 38 -10.66 -30.27 35.86
CA THR A 38 -9.70 -29.25 35.44
C THR A 38 -8.35 -29.42 36.14
N SER A 39 -7.33 -28.64 35.74
CA SER A 39 -6.02 -28.61 36.41
C SER A 39 -6.12 -28.20 37.91
N THR A 40 -7.19 -27.53 38.31
CA THR A 40 -7.54 -27.15 39.69
C THR A 40 -8.40 -28.17 40.40
N ALA A 41 -8.63 -29.32 39.77
CA ALA A 41 -9.52 -30.39 40.25
C ALA A 41 -11.00 -30.03 40.34
N ASP A 42 -11.43 -29.02 39.55
CA ASP A 42 -12.84 -28.64 39.47
C ASP A 42 -13.58 -29.48 38.45
N VAL A 43 -14.87 -29.68 38.66
CA VAL A 43 -15.78 -30.38 37.72
C VAL A 43 -16.65 -29.36 36.99
N MET A 44 -16.61 -29.41 35.65
CA MET A 44 -17.55 -28.62 34.84
C MET A 44 -18.96 -29.23 34.92
N ILE A 45 -19.93 -28.42 35.38
CA ILE A 45 -21.31 -28.84 35.49
C ILE A 45 -21.98 -28.68 34.13
N SER A 46 -22.61 -29.77 33.67
CA SER A 46 -23.56 -29.68 32.54
C SER A 46 -24.91 -29.25 33.05
N TYR A 47 -25.34 -28.07 32.62
CA TYR A 47 -26.65 -27.57 33.02
C TYR A 47 -27.74 -28.17 32.14
N TRP A 48 -28.74 -28.73 32.81
CA TRP A 48 -29.93 -29.31 32.20
C TRP A 48 -31.12 -28.37 32.33
N ASN A 49 -32.17 -28.58 31.60
CA ASN A 49 -33.42 -27.86 31.76
C ASN A 49 -34.00 -28.04 33.17
N HIS A 50 -34.89 -27.16 33.57
CA HIS A 50 -35.44 -27.13 34.91
C HIS A 50 -35.83 -28.50 35.44
N PHE A 51 -35.42 -28.75 36.67
CA PHE A 51 -35.92 -29.86 37.45
C PHE A 51 -37.35 -29.55 37.93
N ASP A 52 -38.21 -30.57 38.02
CA ASP A 52 -39.53 -30.40 38.63
C ASP A 52 -39.37 -29.99 40.09
N SER A 53 -39.95 -28.88 40.47
CA SER A 53 -39.91 -28.36 41.83
C SER A 53 -41.32 -28.39 42.45
N ILE A 54 -41.37 -28.94 43.63
CA ILE A 54 -42.61 -29.03 44.40
C ILE A 54 -42.42 -28.39 45.77
N SER A 55 -43.39 -27.61 46.23
CA SER A 55 -43.33 -27.06 47.58
C SER A 55 -43.32 -28.20 48.61
N PHE A 56 -42.50 -28.05 49.66
CA PHE A 56 -42.47 -29.10 50.74
C PHE A 56 -43.85 -29.33 51.35
N ALA A 57 -44.71 -28.30 51.36
CA ALA A 57 -46.06 -28.43 51.86
C ALA A 57 -46.97 -29.34 51.01
N ASP A 58 -46.67 -29.50 49.71
CA ASP A 58 -47.48 -30.23 48.73
C ASP A 58 -46.87 -31.60 48.38
N LEU A 59 -45.77 -32.01 49.05
CA LEU A 59 -45.04 -33.21 48.78
C LEU A 59 -45.85 -34.45 49.15
N GLN A 60 -46.02 -35.39 48.17
CA GLN A 60 -46.72 -36.66 48.38
C GLN A 60 -45.72 -37.83 48.33
N GLU A 61 -46.10 -39.00 48.91
CA GLU A 61 -45.26 -40.18 48.91
C GLU A 61 -44.92 -40.68 47.51
N SER A 62 -45.81 -40.50 46.55
CA SER A 62 -45.63 -40.80 45.14
C SER A 62 -44.51 -39.97 44.48
N ASP A 63 -44.24 -38.78 44.98
CA ASP A 63 -43.26 -37.85 44.41
C ASP A 63 -41.84 -38.20 44.81
N VAL A 64 -41.69 -38.92 45.93
CA VAL A 64 -40.39 -39.31 46.50
C VAL A 64 -39.98 -40.74 46.12
N SER A 65 -40.90 -41.58 45.66
CA SER A 65 -40.56 -42.98 45.33
C SER A 65 -39.60 -43.11 44.15
N ASN A 66 -38.47 -43.79 44.37
CA ASN A 66 -37.43 -44.02 43.40
C ASN A 66 -36.81 -42.73 42.74
N LYS A 67 -36.89 -41.60 43.41
CA LYS A 67 -36.30 -40.33 42.97
C LYS A 67 -35.28 -39.80 43.97
N ILE A 68 -34.32 -39.04 43.45
CA ILE A 68 -33.41 -38.23 44.28
C ILE A 68 -34.12 -36.87 44.52
N LEU A 69 -34.32 -36.55 45.78
CA LEU A 69 -34.82 -35.26 46.18
C LEU A 69 -33.69 -34.33 46.62
N VAL A 70 -33.60 -33.18 46.01
CA VAL A 70 -32.68 -32.12 46.40
C VAL A 70 -33.49 -31.04 47.10
N TYR A 71 -33.25 -30.91 48.38
CA TYR A 71 -33.98 -29.93 49.22
C TYR A 71 -33.25 -28.60 49.25
N GLY A 72 -33.93 -27.51 49.12
CA GLY A 72 -33.36 -26.16 49.21
C GLY A 72 -34.37 -25.09 49.59
N LEU A 73 -33.86 -23.94 50.03
CA LEU A 73 -34.64 -22.78 50.42
C LEU A 73 -34.70 -21.81 49.23
N THR A 74 -35.90 -21.34 48.91
CA THR A 74 -36.14 -20.33 47.87
C THR A 74 -36.70 -19.02 48.40
N ALA A 75 -36.89 -18.92 49.76
CA ALA A 75 -37.44 -17.74 50.35
C ALA A 75 -36.47 -16.54 50.21
N GLU A 76 -37.02 -15.41 49.87
CA GLU A 76 -36.31 -14.16 49.69
C GLU A 76 -35.56 -13.79 50.98
N GLY A 77 -34.30 -13.44 50.89
CA GLY A 77 -33.42 -13.12 52.02
C GLY A 77 -32.77 -14.34 52.69
N LEU A 78 -33.21 -15.58 52.42
CA LEU A 78 -32.59 -16.79 53.00
C LEU A 78 -31.65 -17.50 51.99
N SER A 79 -31.90 -17.33 50.71
CA SER A 79 -31.02 -17.88 49.65
C SER A 79 -31.02 -16.95 48.45
N ASN A 80 -29.81 -16.64 47.97
CA ASN A 80 -29.65 -15.82 46.76
C ASN A 80 -29.43 -16.71 45.56
N PRO A 81 -30.12 -16.44 44.42
CA PRO A 81 -29.86 -17.16 43.19
C PRO A 81 -28.47 -16.87 42.67
N ILE A 82 -27.87 -17.88 42.09
CA ILE A 82 -26.53 -17.84 41.45
C ILE A 82 -26.75 -17.64 39.94
N SER A 83 -25.95 -16.77 39.32
CA SER A 83 -25.94 -16.61 37.88
C SER A 83 -25.31 -17.83 37.23
N THR A 84 -26.04 -18.45 36.30
CA THR A 84 -25.59 -19.63 35.54
C THR A 84 -25.77 -19.39 34.06
N PRO A 85 -25.17 -20.20 33.18
CA PRO A 85 -25.40 -20.09 31.73
C PRO A 85 -26.85 -20.27 31.31
N MET A 86 -27.69 -20.89 32.14
CA MET A 86 -29.12 -21.11 31.90
C MET A 86 -30.01 -20.07 32.60
N GLY A 87 -29.41 -19.04 33.19
CA GLY A 87 -30.11 -18.01 33.97
C GLY A 87 -29.81 -18.08 35.46
N ALA A 88 -30.60 -17.35 36.25
CA ALA A 88 -30.47 -17.37 37.71
C ALA A 88 -31.06 -18.68 38.27
N MET A 89 -30.26 -19.42 39.02
CA MET A 89 -30.65 -20.69 39.67
C MET A 89 -30.32 -20.64 41.16
N TYR A 90 -31.16 -21.30 41.96
CA TYR A 90 -30.87 -21.43 43.39
C TYR A 90 -29.73 -22.44 43.62
N PRO A 91 -28.98 -22.37 44.73
CA PRO A 91 -27.86 -23.27 45.02
C PRO A 91 -28.21 -24.74 44.98
N HIS A 92 -29.40 -25.15 45.39
CA HIS A 92 -29.88 -26.56 45.33
C HIS A 92 -30.15 -27.02 43.89
N GLU A 93 -30.59 -26.15 42.98
CA GLU A 93 -30.73 -26.45 41.55
C GLU A 93 -29.35 -26.68 40.88
N VAL A 94 -28.36 -25.84 41.26
CA VAL A 94 -26.95 -26.05 40.82
C VAL A 94 -26.42 -27.39 41.32
N GLN A 95 -26.71 -27.76 42.57
CA GLN A 95 -26.35 -29.07 43.13
C GLN A 95 -27.05 -30.22 42.43
N ALA A 96 -28.33 -30.04 42.06
CA ALA A 96 -29.06 -31.06 41.27
C ALA A 96 -28.41 -31.29 39.90
N ASN A 97 -27.99 -30.20 39.22
CA ASN A 97 -27.24 -30.28 37.97
C ASN A 97 -25.89 -30.99 38.14
N LEU A 98 -25.18 -30.72 39.24
CA LEU A 98 -23.94 -31.46 39.55
C LEU A 98 -24.18 -32.93 39.76
N ILE A 99 -25.22 -33.31 40.52
CA ILE A 99 -25.59 -34.72 40.74
C ILE A 99 -25.95 -35.37 39.41
N GLN A 100 -26.71 -34.73 38.56
CA GLN A 100 -27.08 -35.19 37.22
C GLN A 100 -25.83 -35.40 36.35
N THR A 101 -24.93 -34.46 36.32
CA THR A 101 -23.66 -34.52 35.59
C THR A 101 -22.84 -35.75 36.02
N VAL A 102 -22.69 -35.95 37.34
CA VAL A 102 -21.91 -37.06 37.90
C VAL A 102 -22.60 -38.39 37.65
N SER A 103 -23.93 -38.47 37.74
CA SER A 103 -24.66 -39.74 37.57
C SER A 103 -24.76 -40.19 36.11
N THR A 104 -24.93 -39.27 35.17
CA THR A 104 -25.00 -39.56 33.73
C THR A 104 -23.63 -39.72 33.08
N GLY A 105 -22.59 -39.10 33.66
CA GLY A 105 -21.27 -39.02 33.02
C GLY A 105 -21.23 -38.11 31.78
N VAL A 106 -22.26 -37.29 31.60
CA VAL A 106 -22.33 -36.34 30.51
C VAL A 106 -21.69 -35.03 30.99
N GLN A 107 -20.53 -34.75 30.54
CA GLN A 107 -19.71 -33.60 30.95
C GLN A 107 -19.20 -32.86 29.76
N ILE A 108 -19.09 -31.54 29.91
CA ILE A 108 -18.32 -30.70 28.98
C ILE A 108 -16.84 -31.10 29.17
N GLN A 109 -16.22 -31.52 28.10
CA GLN A 109 -14.82 -31.94 28.12
C GLN A 109 -13.94 -30.70 27.91
N GLN A 110 -13.08 -30.42 28.92
CA GLN A 110 -12.02 -29.40 28.87
C GLN A 110 -10.77 -30.06 29.49
N SER A 111 -10.05 -30.81 28.64
CA SER A 111 -8.80 -31.43 29.06
C SER A 111 -7.62 -30.48 28.84
N TYR A 112 -6.62 -30.58 29.70
CA TYR A 112 -5.34 -29.83 29.58
C TYR A 112 -4.68 -30.00 28.18
N TYR A 113 -4.84 -31.19 27.57
CA TYR A 113 -4.35 -31.44 26.21
C TYR A 113 -5.07 -30.60 25.16
N PHE A 114 -6.34 -30.28 25.36
CA PHE A 114 -7.09 -29.46 24.44
C PHE A 114 -6.62 -28.00 24.50
N GLU A 115 -6.31 -27.47 25.67
CA GLU A 115 -5.77 -26.11 25.82
C GLU A 115 -4.45 -25.94 25.06
N PHE A 116 -3.54 -26.93 25.18
CA PHE A 116 -2.29 -26.92 24.40
C PHE A 116 -2.56 -27.01 22.89
N LEU A 117 -3.47 -27.87 22.45
CA LEU A 117 -3.85 -28.03 21.05
C LEU A 117 -4.46 -26.73 20.49
N GLU A 118 -5.28 -26.04 21.25
CA GLU A 118 -5.87 -24.73 20.89
C GLU A 118 -4.80 -23.70 20.58
N VAL A 119 -3.79 -23.57 21.42
CA VAL A 119 -2.68 -22.65 21.20
C VAL A 119 -1.91 -23.00 19.92
N VAL A 120 -1.62 -24.27 19.71
CA VAL A 120 -0.91 -24.71 18.48
C VAL A 120 -1.74 -24.43 17.23
N LEU A 121 -3.01 -24.75 17.24
CA LEU A 121 -3.93 -24.49 16.13
C LEU A 121 -4.09 -22.99 15.88
N LEU A 122 -4.20 -22.19 16.94
CA LEU A 122 -4.24 -20.74 16.84
C LEU A 122 -3.00 -20.20 16.10
N LEU A 123 -1.81 -20.62 16.49
CA LEU A 123 -0.56 -20.19 15.85
C LEU A 123 -0.52 -20.58 14.35
N ILE A 124 -0.95 -21.80 14.02
CA ILE A 124 -1.03 -22.25 12.63
C ILE A 124 -2.01 -21.39 11.82
N VAL A 125 -3.17 -21.09 12.38
CA VAL A 125 -4.20 -20.25 11.75
C VAL A 125 -3.69 -18.84 11.52
N LEU A 126 -3.11 -18.21 12.55
CA LEU A 126 -2.57 -16.85 12.45
C LEU A 126 -1.44 -16.77 11.41
N LEU A 127 -0.55 -17.75 11.39
CA LEU A 127 0.50 -17.88 10.37
C LEU A 127 -0.10 -18.05 8.97
N GLY A 128 -1.12 -18.91 8.82
CA GLY A 128 -1.83 -19.12 7.57
C GLY A 128 -2.47 -17.84 7.03
N ILE A 129 -3.14 -17.07 7.89
CA ILE A 129 -3.71 -15.77 7.55
C ILE A 129 -2.62 -14.80 7.13
N TRP A 130 -1.54 -14.69 7.92
CA TRP A 130 -0.42 -13.81 7.61
C TRP A 130 0.21 -14.13 6.25
N VAL A 131 0.51 -15.40 5.98
CA VAL A 131 1.06 -15.85 4.69
C VAL A 131 0.10 -15.58 3.54
N SER A 132 -1.20 -15.82 3.72
CA SER A 132 -2.23 -15.58 2.69
C SER A 132 -2.28 -14.12 2.29
N VAL A 133 -2.23 -13.20 3.25
CA VAL A 133 -2.25 -11.76 2.99
C VAL A 133 -1.04 -11.33 2.15
N TYR A 134 0.17 -11.83 2.44
CA TYR A 134 1.37 -11.42 1.70
C TYR A 134 1.51 -12.09 0.33
N LYS A 135 1.08 -13.36 0.18
CA LYS A 135 1.26 -14.11 -1.07
C LYS A 135 0.11 -13.98 -2.07
N LEU A 136 -1.12 -13.74 -1.60
CA LEU A 136 -2.29 -13.70 -2.47
C LEU A 136 -2.71 -12.25 -2.81
N PRO A 137 -3.46 -12.07 -3.91
CA PRO A 137 -4.16 -10.81 -4.18
C PRO A 137 -5.11 -10.44 -3.04
N THR A 138 -5.32 -9.14 -2.80
CA THR A 138 -6.07 -8.64 -1.64
C THR A 138 -7.48 -9.25 -1.51
N ALA A 139 -8.22 -9.33 -2.60
CA ALA A 139 -9.56 -9.94 -2.59
C ALA A 139 -9.53 -11.44 -2.25
N VAL A 140 -8.57 -12.17 -2.83
CA VAL A 140 -8.42 -13.62 -2.58
C VAL A 140 -7.97 -13.87 -1.14
N SER A 141 -7.06 -13.07 -0.61
CA SER A 141 -6.62 -13.20 0.79
C SER A 141 -7.74 -12.91 1.78
N ALA A 142 -8.63 -11.97 1.48
CA ALA A 142 -9.80 -11.69 2.32
C ALA A 142 -10.76 -12.88 2.33
N ILE A 143 -11.09 -13.46 1.18
CA ILE A 143 -11.94 -14.65 1.08
C ILE A 143 -11.30 -15.84 1.78
N ALA A 144 -10.00 -16.08 1.60
CA ALA A 144 -9.27 -17.14 2.25
C ALA A 144 -9.27 -17.01 3.78
N SER A 145 -9.03 -15.80 4.29
CA SER A 145 -9.06 -15.53 5.73
C SER A 145 -10.45 -15.69 6.32
N LEU A 146 -11.49 -15.25 5.62
CA LEU A 146 -12.88 -15.47 6.02
C LEU A 146 -13.21 -16.97 6.05
N GLY A 147 -12.76 -17.75 5.05
CA GLY A 147 -12.89 -19.20 5.00
C GLY A 147 -12.22 -19.90 6.19
N ILE A 148 -11.01 -19.45 6.56
CA ILE A 148 -10.29 -19.99 7.72
C ILE A 148 -11.09 -19.73 9.01
N VAL A 149 -11.60 -18.52 9.23
CA VAL A 149 -12.44 -18.21 10.40
C VAL A 149 -13.75 -19.00 10.38
N ALA A 150 -14.37 -19.17 9.23
CA ALA A 150 -15.59 -19.99 9.10
C ALA A 150 -15.34 -21.47 9.46
N VAL A 151 -14.19 -22.01 9.06
CA VAL A 151 -13.79 -23.39 9.44
C VAL A 151 -13.54 -23.50 10.94
N GLN A 152 -12.90 -22.49 11.55
CA GLN A 152 -12.72 -22.44 13.01
C GLN A 152 -14.06 -22.46 13.74
N VAL A 153 -14.96 -21.54 13.38
CA VAL A 153 -16.28 -21.43 14.03
C VAL A 153 -17.11 -22.70 13.79
N GLY A 154 -17.17 -23.16 12.54
CA GLY A 154 -17.92 -24.38 12.20
C GLY A 154 -17.34 -25.63 12.84
N GLY A 155 -16.03 -25.77 12.85
CA GLY A 155 -15.32 -26.89 13.50
C GLY A 155 -15.54 -26.92 15.00
N GLY A 156 -15.41 -25.77 15.67
CA GLY A 156 -15.66 -25.69 17.11
C GLY A 156 -17.13 -25.96 17.47
N PHE A 157 -18.08 -25.44 16.67
CA PHE A 157 -19.50 -25.75 16.85
C PHE A 157 -19.78 -27.25 16.64
N TYR A 158 -19.16 -27.88 15.65
CA TYR A 158 -19.26 -29.30 15.42
C TYR A 158 -18.71 -30.13 16.60
N LEU A 159 -17.53 -29.78 17.12
CA LEU A 159 -16.95 -30.44 18.30
C LEU A 159 -17.83 -30.29 19.53
N TRP A 160 -18.40 -29.10 19.73
CA TRP A 160 -19.35 -28.85 20.80
C TRP A 160 -20.61 -29.76 20.66
N SER A 161 -21.23 -29.77 19.49
CA SER A 161 -22.49 -30.48 19.28
C SER A 161 -22.33 -32.03 19.29
N SER A 162 -21.20 -32.55 18.84
CA SER A 162 -20.97 -34.00 18.71
C SER A 162 -20.31 -34.61 19.93
N SER A 163 -19.41 -33.91 20.60
CA SER A 163 -18.55 -34.47 21.64
C SER A 163 -18.56 -33.68 22.95
N LEU A 164 -19.32 -32.60 23.04
CA LEU A 164 -19.34 -31.67 24.19
C LEU A 164 -17.94 -31.15 24.54
N VAL A 165 -17.05 -31.07 23.55
CA VAL A 165 -15.71 -30.47 23.72
C VAL A 165 -15.84 -28.96 23.60
N LEU A 166 -15.46 -28.24 24.67
CA LEU A 166 -15.39 -26.78 24.67
C LEU A 166 -14.07 -26.37 24.02
N PHE A 167 -14.18 -25.80 22.84
CA PHE A 167 -13.07 -25.23 22.08
C PHE A 167 -13.18 -23.72 22.07
N ASP A 168 -12.10 -22.98 22.39
CA ASP A 168 -12.15 -21.53 22.46
C ASP A 168 -12.14 -20.90 21.05
N ILE A 169 -13.34 -20.68 20.51
CA ILE A 169 -13.55 -20.07 19.21
C ILE A 169 -13.49 -18.55 19.30
N PHE A 170 -13.87 -17.99 20.42
CA PHE A 170 -14.10 -16.54 20.54
C PHE A 170 -12.78 -15.74 20.45
N TYR A 171 -11.82 -16.03 21.32
CA TYR A 171 -10.52 -15.33 21.32
C TYR A 171 -9.72 -15.65 20.06
N SER A 172 -9.79 -16.87 19.54
CA SER A 172 -9.09 -17.26 18.31
C SER A 172 -9.66 -16.53 17.07
N SER A 173 -10.98 -16.31 17.01
CA SER A 173 -11.62 -15.54 15.95
C SER A 173 -11.24 -14.06 16.00
N ILE A 174 -11.26 -13.46 17.20
CA ILE A 174 -10.81 -12.06 17.39
C ILE A 174 -9.35 -11.91 16.98
N ALA A 175 -8.45 -12.78 17.43
CA ALA A 175 -7.05 -12.76 17.09
C ALA A 175 -6.85 -12.87 15.55
N SER A 176 -7.61 -13.73 14.88
CA SER A 176 -7.60 -13.88 13.42
C SER A 176 -7.97 -12.58 12.70
N VAL A 177 -9.01 -11.90 13.15
CA VAL A 177 -9.43 -10.60 12.58
C VAL A 177 -8.37 -9.52 12.80
N VAL A 178 -7.79 -9.46 14.00
CA VAL A 178 -6.72 -8.50 14.33
C VAL A 178 -5.49 -8.73 13.46
N VAL A 179 -5.03 -9.99 13.33
CA VAL A 179 -3.86 -10.33 12.51
C VAL A 179 -4.12 -10.04 11.02
N PHE A 180 -5.32 -10.37 10.52
CA PHE A 180 -5.70 -10.03 9.15
C PHE A 180 -5.68 -8.51 8.91
N GLY A 181 -6.27 -7.73 9.81
CA GLY A 181 -6.31 -6.27 9.73
C GLY A 181 -4.90 -5.67 9.76
N HIS A 182 -4.06 -6.11 10.72
CA HIS A 182 -2.68 -5.66 10.84
C HIS A 182 -1.82 -6.02 9.62
N ALA A 183 -1.89 -7.27 9.15
CA ALA A 183 -1.13 -7.72 7.99
C ALA A 183 -1.57 -6.98 6.70
N SER A 184 -2.88 -6.78 6.52
CA SER A 184 -3.45 -6.05 5.39
C SER A 184 -3.03 -4.58 5.40
N PHE A 185 -3.08 -3.93 6.56
CA PHE A 185 -2.62 -2.55 6.72
C PHE A 185 -1.13 -2.42 6.39
N ASN A 186 -0.27 -3.29 6.94
CA ASN A 186 1.17 -3.25 6.66
C ASN A 186 1.48 -3.48 5.18
N LYS A 187 0.81 -4.45 4.54
CA LYS A 187 0.96 -4.69 3.09
C LYS A 187 0.55 -3.46 2.27
N TYR A 188 -0.59 -2.85 2.61
CA TYR A 188 -1.05 -1.63 1.95
C TYR A 188 -0.06 -0.49 2.14
N TYR A 189 0.36 -0.23 3.39
CA TYR A 189 1.27 0.85 3.73
C TYR A 189 2.65 0.71 3.06
N THR A 190 3.24 -0.48 3.09
CA THR A 190 4.54 -0.73 2.43
C THR A 190 4.44 -0.59 0.91
N THR A 191 3.35 -1.09 0.31
CA THR A 191 3.10 -0.93 -1.13
C THR A 191 2.90 0.54 -1.51
N TYR A 192 2.17 1.29 -0.69
CA TYR A 192 1.96 2.72 -0.90
C TYR A 192 3.26 3.51 -0.79
N GLN A 193 4.07 3.26 0.25
CA GLN A 193 5.38 3.90 0.43
C GLN A 193 6.32 3.62 -0.76
N LEU A 194 6.36 2.37 -1.23
CA LEU A 194 7.16 2.00 -2.39
C LEU A 194 6.71 2.75 -3.65
N LYS A 195 5.40 2.85 -3.89
CA LYS A 195 4.86 3.61 -5.02
C LYS A 195 5.22 5.10 -4.94
N GLU A 196 5.13 5.71 -3.76
CA GLU A 196 5.50 7.11 -3.58
C GLU A 196 7.02 7.35 -3.72
N GLN A 197 7.85 6.42 -3.26
CA GLN A 197 9.31 6.50 -3.47
C GLN A 197 9.65 6.42 -4.96
N ILE A 198 9.08 5.45 -5.69
CA ILE A 198 9.25 5.33 -7.13
C ILE A 198 8.80 6.60 -7.82
N LYS A 199 7.62 7.12 -7.48
CA LYS A 199 7.09 8.38 -8.02
C LYS A 199 8.04 9.57 -7.80
N LYS A 200 8.60 9.73 -6.59
CA LYS A 200 9.59 10.78 -6.28
C LYS A 200 10.88 10.64 -7.10
N GLN A 201 11.33 9.41 -7.34
CA GLN A 201 12.51 9.15 -8.16
C GLN A 201 12.25 9.52 -9.63
N PHE A 202 11.13 9.05 -10.19
CA PHE A 202 10.79 9.34 -11.59
C PHE A 202 10.49 10.83 -11.85
N LYS A 203 9.91 11.57 -10.89
CA LYS A 203 9.70 13.02 -10.99
C LYS A 203 10.99 13.83 -11.18
N LYS A 204 12.16 13.24 -10.90
CA LYS A 204 13.44 13.91 -11.15
C LYS A 204 13.92 13.77 -12.60
N TYR A 205 13.39 12.80 -13.34
CA TYR A 205 13.82 12.48 -14.70
C TYR A 205 12.72 12.67 -15.74
N LEU A 206 11.47 12.63 -15.31
CA LEU A 206 10.29 12.76 -16.17
C LEU A 206 9.47 13.98 -15.74
N SER A 207 8.79 14.60 -16.71
CA SER A 207 7.84 15.67 -16.39
C SER A 207 6.70 15.14 -15.50
N PRO A 208 6.10 16.00 -14.67
CA PRO A 208 4.95 15.60 -13.83
C PRO A 208 3.82 14.92 -14.62
N GLU A 209 3.53 15.44 -15.81
CA GLU A 209 2.49 14.94 -16.73
C GLU A 209 2.80 13.53 -17.23
N MET A 210 4.08 13.29 -17.56
CA MET A 210 4.54 11.96 -17.96
C MET A 210 4.38 10.95 -16.82
N VAL A 211 4.73 11.34 -15.59
CA VAL A 211 4.58 10.46 -14.42
C VAL A 211 3.11 10.11 -14.18
N GLU A 212 2.19 11.06 -14.37
CA GLU A 212 0.75 10.79 -14.26
C GLU A 212 0.24 9.86 -15.36
N GLU A 213 0.66 10.05 -16.60
CA GLU A 213 0.29 9.17 -17.72
C GLU A 213 0.80 7.74 -17.51
N LEU A 214 2.04 7.58 -17.03
CA LEU A 214 2.59 6.27 -16.71
C LEU A 214 1.90 5.57 -15.52
N GLN A 215 1.35 6.34 -14.59
CA GLN A 215 0.54 5.79 -13.50
C GLN A 215 -0.81 5.27 -13.97
N LYS A 216 -1.44 5.97 -14.96
CA LYS A 216 -2.71 5.54 -15.54
C LYS A 216 -2.52 4.31 -16.44
N ASP A 217 -1.44 4.28 -17.21
CA ASP A 217 -1.15 3.21 -18.16
C ASP A 217 0.34 2.81 -18.15
N PRO A 218 0.74 1.84 -17.31
CA PRO A 218 2.12 1.33 -17.28
C PRO A 218 2.58 0.67 -18.58
N SER A 219 1.67 0.33 -19.50
CA SER A 219 2.03 -0.28 -20.78
C SER A 219 2.78 0.70 -21.69
N LYS A 220 2.63 1.99 -21.45
CA LYS A 220 3.38 3.06 -22.15
C LYS A 220 4.90 3.04 -21.84
N LEU A 221 5.33 2.28 -20.85
CA LEU A 221 6.77 2.05 -20.56
C LEU A 221 7.44 1.07 -21.53
N LYS A 222 6.72 0.49 -22.49
CA LYS A 222 7.32 -0.41 -23.48
C LYS A 222 8.17 0.36 -24.47
N LEU A 223 9.25 -0.28 -24.94
CA LEU A 223 10.05 0.23 -26.05
C LEU A 223 9.15 0.39 -27.29
N GLY A 224 9.30 1.52 -27.97
CA GLY A 224 8.55 1.87 -29.16
C GLY A 224 8.33 3.35 -29.29
N GLY A 225 7.94 3.79 -30.45
CA GLY A 225 7.70 5.21 -30.74
C GLY A 225 6.50 5.39 -31.65
N GLN A 226 5.88 6.58 -31.55
CA GLN A 226 4.81 7.03 -32.42
C GLN A 226 5.29 8.22 -33.26
N ARG A 227 4.81 8.31 -34.50
CA ARG A 227 5.04 9.47 -35.36
C ARG A 227 4.11 10.60 -34.93
N LYS A 228 4.70 11.79 -34.70
CA LYS A 228 3.94 12.97 -34.29
C LYS A 228 4.61 14.26 -34.77
N GLU A 229 3.83 15.29 -35.13
CA GLU A 229 4.37 16.62 -35.34
C GLU A 229 4.59 17.31 -34.01
N MET A 230 5.78 17.79 -33.74
CA MET A 230 6.18 18.36 -32.46
C MET A 230 7.06 19.60 -32.66
N THR A 231 7.17 20.43 -31.61
CA THR A 231 8.11 21.55 -31.56
C THR A 231 9.22 21.23 -30.57
N PHE A 232 10.46 21.52 -30.99
CA PHE A 232 11.68 21.28 -30.23
C PHE A 232 12.37 22.58 -29.93
N LEU A 233 12.88 22.71 -28.72
CA LEU A 233 13.70 23.83 -28.27
C LEU A 233 15.05 23.29 -27.79
N PHE A 234 16.10 23.88 -28.30
CA PHE A 234 17.46 23.73 -27.81
C PHE A 234 17.94 25.07 -27.28
N MET A 235 18.48 25.07 -26.10
CA MET A 235 19.02 26.28 -25.47
C MET A 235 20.38 25.96 -24.88
N ASP A 236 21.37 26.79 -25.17
CA ASP A 236 22.73 26.63 -24.68
C ASP A 236 23.28 27.96 -24.15
N ILE A 237 24.27 27.91 -23.26
CA ILE A 237 24.94 29.08 -22.75
C ILE A 237 25.92 29.61 -23.80
N CYS A 238 25.70 30.83 -24.24
CA CYS A 238 26.66 31.55 -25.08
C CYS A 238 27.84 32.06 -24.24
N GLY A 239 29.06 31.65 -24.59
CA GLY A 239 30.24 32.08 -23.88
C GLY A 239 30.52 31.32 -22.57
N PHE A 240 30.18 30.05 -22.49
CA PHE A 240 30.46 29.22 -21.33
C PHE A 240 31.94 29.07 -20.98
N THR A 241 32.83 29.14 -21.98
CA THR A 241 34.29 28.98 -21.78
C THR A 241 34.86 30.02 -20.82
N PRO A 242 34.61 31.35 -20.97
CA PRO A 242 35.05 32.38 -20.01
C PRO A 242 34.53 32.15 -18.60
N VAL A 243 33.28 31.63 -18.45
CA VAL A 243 32.68 31.31 -17.15
C VAL A 243 33.45 30.16 -16.49
N SER A 244 33.69 29.10 -17.24
CA SER A 244 34.43 27.93 -16.77
C SER A 244 35.88 28.31 -16.39
N GLU A 245 36.55 29.15 -17.19
CA GLU A 245 37.90 29.63 -16.88
C GLU A 245 37.94 30.49 -15.62
N HIS A 246 36.93 31.35 -15.40
CA HIS A 246 36.84 32.19 -14.19
C HIS A 246 36.83 31.31 -12.91
N TYR A 247 35.99 30.28 -12.86
CA TYR A 247 35.92 29.37 -11.72
C TYR A 247 37.17 28.48 -11.60
N LYS A 248 37.72 28.03 -12.72
CA LYS A 248 38.99 27.30 -12.73
C LYS A 248 40.14 28.12 -12.12
N ASN A 249 40.24 29.39 -12.49
CA ASN A 249 41.27 30.34 -11.96
C ASN A 249 41.08 30.61 -10.47
N LYS A 250 39.85 30.54 -9.97
CA LYS A 250 39.52 30.66 -8.54
C LYS A 250 39.68 29.32 -7.79
N ASN A 251 39.98 28.22 -8.48
CA ASN A 251 40.01 26.87 -7.93
C ASN A 251 38.69 26.49 -7.22
N ASP A 252 37.57 26.91 -7.81
CA ASP A 252 36.21 26.73 -7.27
C ASP A 252 35.29 25.99 -8.27
N PRO A 253 35.53 24.70 -8.51
CA PRO A 253 34.67 23.90 -9.39
C PRO A 253 33.24 23.71 -8.85
N GLU A 254 33.06 23.76 -7.54
CA GLU A 254 31.77 23.61 -6.87
C GLU A 254 30.89 24.83 -7.16
N GLY A 255 31.42 26.03 -7.10
CA GLY A 255 30.72 27.26 -7.47
C GLY A 255 30.27 27.26 -8.94
N LEU A 256 31.08 26.71 -9.86
CA LEU A 256 30.65 26.53 -11.25
C LEU A 256 29.43 25.62 -11.37
N VAL A 257 29.43 24.48 -10.67
CA VAL A 257 28.29 23.54 -10.69
C VAL A 257 27.05 24.18 -10.08
N GLU A 258 27.20 24.95 -9.01
CA GLU A 258 26.08 25.65 -8.38
C GLU A 258 25.48 26.71 -9.33
N LEU A 259 26.32 27.47 -10.00
CA LEU A 259 25.90 28.47 -11.00
C LEU A 259 25.11 27.82 -12.14
N ILE A 260 25.65 26.73 -12.73
CA ILE A 260 24.98 25.98 -13.81
C ILE A 260 23.63 25.44 -13.32
N ASN A 261 23.61 24.82 -12.15
CA ASN A 261 22.37 24.26 -11.61
C ASN A 261 21.30 25.33 -11.36
N LYS A 262 21.68 26.51 -10.82
CA LYS A 262 20.76 27.63 -10.63
C LYS A 262 20.20 28.13 -11.97
N TYR A 263 21.07 28.20 -12.97
CA TYR A 263 20.71 28.62 -14.32
C TYR A 263 19.74 27.60 -14.97
N LEU A 264 20.12 26.31 -14.99
CA LEU A 264 19.29 25.24 -15.55
C LEU A 264 17.93 25.13 -14.84
N ASP A 265 17.89 25.24 -13.52
CA ASP A 265 16.65 25.20 -12.73
C ASP A 265 15.71 26.37 -13.10
N THR A 266 16.28 27.56 -13.28
CA THR A 266 15.50 28.75 -13.67
C THR A 266 14.88 28.58 -15.05
N MET A 267 15.65 28.17 -16.04
CA MET A 267 15.19 27.99 -17.41
C MET A 267 14.22 26.81 -17.56
N THR A 268 14.48 25.74 -16.82
CA THR A 268 13.58 24.58 -16.76
C THR A 268 12.19 24.95 -16.23
N LYS A 269 12.11 25.78 -15.18
CA LYS A 269 10.82 26.25 -14.65
C LYS A 269 10.02 27.02 -15.70
N ILE A 270 10.67 27.84 -16.50
CA ILE A 270 10.02 28.58 -17.60
C ILE A 270 9.51 27.61 -18.67
N ILE A 271 10.33 26.67 -19.11
CA ILE A 271 9.91 25.65 -20.10
C ILE A 271 8.69 24.87 -19.61
N LEU A 272 8.72 24.40 -18.35
CA LEU A 272 7.63 23.63 -17.75
C LEU A 272 6.36 24.46 -17.56
N SER A 273 6.46 25.75 -17.20
CA SER A 273 5.28 26.64 -17.05
C SER A 273 4.54 26.86 -18.36
N HIS A 274 5.24 26.78 -19.50
CA HIS A 274 4.65 26.81 -20.84
C HIS A 274 4.28 25.43 -21.37
N GLY A 275 4.23 24.38 -20.51
CA GLY A 275 3.82 23.03 -20.90
C GLY A 275 4.85 22.26 -21.73
N GLY A 276 6.11 22.66 -21.70
CA GLY A 276 7.21 21.93 -22.32
C GLY A 276 7.61 20.70 -21.50
N THR A 277 8.16 19.72 -22.17
CA THR A 277 8.76 18.53 -21.57
C THR A 277 10.27 18.59 -21.75
N ILE A 278 11.03 18.43 -20.67
CA ILE A 278 12.49 18.34 -20.75
C ILE A 278 12.86 16.93 -21.22
N ASP A 279 13.62 16.85 -22.31
CA ASP A 279 14.20 15.58 -22.76
C ASP A 279 15.44 15.24 -21.94
N LYS A 280 16.45 16.11 -22.03
CA LYS A 280 17.71 15.92 -21.30
C LYS A 280 18.50 17.22 -21.17
N TYR A 281 19.46 17.17 -20.27
CA TYR A 281 20.53 18.17 -20.19
C TYR A 281 21.79 17.61 -20.83
N MET A 282 22.48 18.42 -21.62
CA MET A 282 23.73 18.07 -22.29
C MET A 282 24.80 19.10 -21.89
N GLY A 283 25.36 18.92 -20.68
CA GLY A 283 26.20 19.97 -20.06
C GLY A 283 25.34 21.15 -19.64
N ASP A 284 25.58 22.32 -20.24
CA ASP A 284 24.85 23.56 -20.07
C ASP A 284 23.66 23.73 -21.06
N CYS A 285 23.50 22.78 -21.99
CA CYS A 285 22.41 22.78 -22.95
C CYS A 285 21.16 22.10 -22.40
N ILE A 286 19.99 22.70 -22.63
CA ILE A 286 18.66 22.10 -22.38
C ILE A 286 18.05 21.71 -23.72
N MET A 287 17.60 20.45 -23.81
CA MET A 287 16.72 19.97 -24.86
C MET A 287 15.31 19.78 -24.32
N ALA A 288 14.34 20.43 -24.94
CA ALA A 288 12.93 20.34 -24.58
C ALA A 288 12.03 20.20 -25.83
N PHE A 289 10.82 19.72 -25.62
CA PHE A 289 9.84 19.57 -26.67
C PHE A 289 8.39 19.75 -26.18
N TRP A 290 7.48 20.04 -27.10
CA TRP A 290 6.05 20.19 -26.87
C TRP A 290 5.24 19.23 -27.74
N ASN A 291 4.03 18.94 -27.35
CA ASN A 291 3.07 18.02 -27.97
C ASN A 291 3.31 16.53 -27.64
N ALA A 292 4.10 16.24 -26.59
CA ALA A 292 4.25 14.93 -25.97
C ALA A 292 4.73 15.07 -24.54
N PRO A 293 4.37 14.16 -23.61
CA PRO A 293 3.50 13.00 -23.78
C PRO A 293 2.01 13.35 -23.96
N LEU A 294 1.62 14.56 -23.58
CA LEU A 294 0.27 15.07 -23.73
C LEU A 294 0.12 15.81 -25.04
N ASP A 295 -1.06 15.69 -25.67
CA ASP A 295 -1.39 16.42 -26.86
C ASP A 295 -1.49 17.92 -26.56
N CYS A 296 -0.92 18.73 -27.44
CA CYS A 296 -0.90 20.18 -27.35
C CYS A 296 -1.02 20.79 -28.76
N GLU A 297 -2.19 21.22 -29.13
CA GLU A 297 -2.45 21.79 -30.47
C GLU A 297 -1.63 23.07 -30.71
N ASP A 298 -1.37 23.84 -29.64
CA ASP A 298 -0.65 25.13 -29.68
C ASP A 298 0.83 25.01 -29.33
N HIS A 299 1.45 23.88 -29.64
CA HIS A 299 2.81 23.57 -29.26
C HIS A 299 3.87 24.55 -29.79
N ALA A 300 3.67 25.10 -31.00
CA ALA A 300 4.60 26.03 -31.60
C ALA A 300 4.58 27.40 -30.89
N ASN A 301 3.41 27.99 -30.62
CA ASN A 301 3.28 29.24 -29.89
C ASN A 301 3.86 29.13 -28.47
N LYS A 302 3.53 28.05 -27.75
CA LYS A 302 4.03 27.83 -26.38
C LYS A 302 5.56 27.73 -26.31
N ALA A 303 6.19 27.08 -27.29
CA ALA A 303 7.64 27.03 -27.39
C ALA A 303 8.26 28.44 -27.62
N VAL A 304 7.61 29.25 -28.43
CA VAL A 304 8.05 30.64 -28.70
C VAL A 304 7.85 31.54 -27.47
N TYR A 305 6.71 31.38 -26.75
CA TYR A 305 6.49 32.09 -25.49
C TYR A 305 7.59 31.76 -24.46
N ALA A 306 7.90 30.46 -24.30
CA ALA A 306 8.97 30.02 -23.43
C ALA A 306 10.31 30.65 -23.82
N ALA A 307 10.66 30.68 -25.10
CA ALA A 307 11.90 31.25 -25.58
C ALA A 307 12.01 32.75 -25.32
N LYS A 308 10.90 33.50 -25.46
CA LYS A 308 10.85 34.92 -25.13
C LYS A 308 11.06 35.18 -23.64
N GLU A 309 10.32 34.47 -22.78
CA GLU A 309 10.47 34.58 -21.33
C GLU A 309 11.88 34.17 -20.87
N ILE A 310 12.47 33.12 -21.48
CA ILE A 310 13.88 32.75 -21.26
C ILE A 310 14.81 33.92 -21.64
N SER A 311 14.58 34.58 -22.78
CA SER A 311 15.41 35.70 -23.23
C SER A 311 15.32 36.90 -22.29
N GLU A 312 14.12 37.22 -21.80
CA GLU A 312 13.90 38.26 -20.80
C GLU A 312 14.59 37.92 -19.47
N LYS A 313 14.46 36.66 -19.03
CA LYS A 313 15.09 36.20 -17.80
C LYS A 313 16.62 36.15 -17.90
N ALA A 314 17.14 35.88 -19.09
CA ALA A 314 18.59 35.97 -19.33
C ALA A 314 19.10 37.41 -19.14
N ASP A 315 18.35 38.42 -19.58
CA ASP A 315 18.73 39.84 -19.34
C ASP A 315 18.78 40.18 -17.84
N GLU A 316 17.87 39.63 -17.05
CA GLU A 316 17.89 39.82 -15.60
C GLU A 316 19.12 39.14 -14.97
N LEU A 317 19.39 37.89 -15.37
CA LEU A 317 20.53 37.13 -14.85
C LEU A 317 21.87 37.73 -15.26
N ILE A 318 21.98 38.29 -16.47
CA ILE A 318 23.19 38.98 -16.91
C ILE A 318 23.49 40.14 -15.96
N LYS A 319 22.50 40.97 -15.65
CA LYS A 319 22.66 42.09 -14.71
C LYS A 319 23.06 41.64 -13.32
N GLU A 320 22.36 40.58 -12.80
CA GLU A 320 22.67 40.02 -11.48
C GLU A 320 24.12 39.49 -11.40
N TYR A 321 24.59 38.83 -12.45
CA TYR A 321 25.94 38.25 -12.47
C TYR A 321 27.02 39.32 -12.69
N GLU A 322 26.77 40.32 -13.51
CA GLU A 322 27.66 41.46 -13.67
C GLU A 322 27.85 42.26 -12.36
N GLU A 323 26.76 42.45 -11.59
CA GLU A 323 26.82 43.06 -10.25
C GLU A 323 27.66 42.25 -9.26
N GLN A 324 27.67 40.92 -9.42
CA GLN A 324 28.47 40.00 -8.60
C GLN A 324 29.91 39.84 -9.09
N GLY A 325 30.30 40.53 -10.17
CA GLY A 325 31.62 40.43 -10.78
C GLY A 325 31.87 39.07 -11.47
N LEU A 326 30.81 38.39 -11.86
CA LEU A 326 30.87 37.15 -12.63
C LEU A 326 30.88 37.45 -14.13
N PRO A 327 31.44 36.55 -14.97
CA PRO A 327 31.37 36.68 -16.40
C PRO A 327 29.93 36.70 -16.92
N ARG A 328 29.72 37.47 -17.98
CA ARG A 328 28.41 37.53 -18.65
C ARG A 328 28.01 36.16 -19.18
N ILE A 329 26.78 35.75 -18.86
CA ILE A 329 26.14 34.55 -19.34
C ILE A 329 24.98 34.94 -20.23
N ASP A 330 25.07 34.62 -21.52
CA ASP A 330 24.00 34.85 -22.49
C ASP A 330 23.47 33.54 -23.02
N VAL A 331 22.36 33.55 -23.76
CA VAL A 331 21.68 32.31 -24.24
C VAL A 331 21.56 32.32 -25.77
N GLY A 332 21.75 31.13 -26.37
CA GLY A 332 21.31 30.85 -27.72
C GLY A 332 20.16 29.87 -27.72
N ILE A 333 19.10 30.15 -28.48
CA ILE A 333 17.88 29.32 -28.52
C ILE A 333 17.55 28.98 -29.98
N GLY A 334 17.44 27.69 -30.27
CA GLY A 334 16.99 27.19 -31.59
C GLY A 334 15.67 26.50 -31.46
N ILE A 335 14.65 26.89 -32.21
CA ILE A 335 13.32 26.25 -32.22
C ILE A 335 12.99 25.71 -33.60
N SER A 336 12.55 24.48 -33.66
CA SER A 336 12.14 23.81 -34.88
C SER A 336 10.87 23.00 -34.68
N THR A 337 10.01 22.95 -35.68
CA THR A 337 8.78 22.16 -35.68
C THR A 337 8.79 21.20 -36.88
N GLY A 338 8.34 19.98 -36.63
CA GLY A 338 8.16 18.99 -37.70
C GLY A 338 7.90 17.59 -37.16
N ASP A 339 7.76 16.66 -38.11
CA ASP A 339 7.53 15.25 -37.83
C ASP A 339 8.72 14.60 -37.15
N CYS A 340 8.44 13.83 -36.13
CA CYS A 340 9.42 13.03 -35.40
C CYS A 340 8.82 11.69 -34.96
N ILE A 341 9.66 10.83 -34.44
CA ILE A 341 9.28 9.64 -33.64
C ILE A 341 9.54 9.98 -32.19
N VAL A 342 8.52 9.92 -31.36
CA VAL A 342 8.59 10.13 -29.91
C VAL A 342 8.22 8.83 -29.18
N GLY A 343 8.97 8.47 -28.15
CA GLY A 343 8.69 7.28 -27.35
C GLY A 343 9.88 6.81 -26.54
N ASN A 344 9.77 5.62 -25.97
CA ASN A 344 10.83 5.00 -25.20
C ASN A 344 11.89 4.40 -26.13
N MET A 345 13.07 4.97 -26.13
CA MET A 345 14.18 4.62 -26.99
C MET A 345 15.40 4.19 -26.18
N GLY A 346 16.02 3.08 -26.58
CA GLY A 346 17.20 2.56 -25.90
C GLY A 346 17.26 1.04 -25.93
N SER A 347 17.83 0.46 -24.90
CA SER A 347 17.91 -0.99 -24.71
C SER A 347 16.90 -1.46 -23.66
N GLU A 348 16.71 -2.78 -23.55
CA GLU A 348 15.87 -3.36 -22.48
C GLU A 348 16.36 -3.00 -21.07
N LEU A 349 17.67 -2.74 -20.90
CA LEU A 349 18.26 -2.40 -19.61
C LEU A 349 18.21 -0.90 -19.29
N ARG A 350 18.17 -0.06 -20.31
CA ARG A 350 18.12 1.39 -20.17
C ARG A 350 17.46 2.02 -21.39
N PHE A 351 16.40 2.73 -21.16
CA PHE A 351 15.72 3.53 -22.17
C PHE A 351 15.39 4.92 -21.62
N ASP A 352 15.35 5.88 -22.52
CA ASP A 352 14.90 7.24 -22.24
C ASP A 352 13.67 7.54 -23.10
N TYR A 353 12.71 8.27 -22.57
CA TYR A 353 11.64 8.82 -23.36
C TYR A 353 12.19 10.02 -24.11
N SER A 354 12.33 9.87 -25.41
CA SER A 354 13.04 10.85 -26.25
C SER A 354 12.45 10.91 -27.64
N VAL A 355 13.04 11.75 -28.47
CA VAL A 355 12.59 12.06 -29.82
C VAL A 355 13.68 11.88 -30.85
N ILE A 356 13.32 11.36 -32.02
CA ILE A 356 14.23 11.25 -33.17
C ILE A 356 13.52 11.82 -34.41
N GLY A 357 14.19 12.75 -35.09
CA GLY A 357 13.68 13.34 -36.32
C GLY A 357 14.60 14.38 -36.89
N ASP A 358 14.38 14.71 -38.17
CA ASP A 358 15.15 15.78 -38.83
C ASP A 358 14.87 17.16 -38.23
N ALA A 359 13.63 17.40 -37.80
CA ALA A 359 13.25 18.63 -37.10
C ALA A 359 13.99 18.77 -35.77
N VAL A 360 14.27 17.68 -35.04
CA VAL A 360 15.05 17.70 -33.81
C VAL A 360 16.45 18.19 -34.06
N ASN A 361 17.11 17.61 -35.06
CA ASN A 361 18.46 18.01 -35.48
C ASN A 361 18.51 19.44 -35.98
N LEU A 362 17.44 19.91 -36.64
CA LEU A 362 17.36 21.30 -37.10
C LEU A 362 17.33 22.27 -35.92
N GLY A 363 16.56 21.99 -34.86
CA GLY A 363 16.52 22.82 -33.65
C GLY A 363 17.90 23.00 -33.03
N ALA A 364 18.66 21.91 -32.86
CA ALA A 364 20.03 21.98 -32.33
C ALA A 364 20.99 22.78 -33.22
N ARG A 365 20.82 22.71 -34.55
CA ARG A 365 21.64 23.49 -35.48
C ARG A 365 21.28 24.96 -35.47
N LEU A 366 19.99 25.31 -35.31
CA LEU A 366 19.55 26.71 -35.20
C LEU A 366 20.10 27.34 -33.93
N GLU A 367 20.10 26.61 -32.80
CA GLU A 367 20.74 27.08 -31.58
C GLU A 367 22.21 27.46 -31.86
N GLY A 368 23.02 26.56 -32.41
CA GLY A 368 24.42 26.82 -32.71
C GLY A 368 24.64 27.96 -33.70
N GLN A 369 23.67 28.27 -34.57
CA GLN A 369 23.75 29.42 -35.50
C GLN A 369 23.47 30.78 -34.84
N THR A 370 22.85 30.84 -33.68
CA THR A 370 22.58 32.10 -32.97
C THR A 370 23.87 32.90 -32.77
N ARG A 371 25.02 32.24 -32.59
CA ARG A 371 26.33 32.84 -32.40
C ARG A 371 26.85 33.65 -33.61
N ASN A 372 26.22 33.47 -34.80
CA ASN A 372 26.59 34.15 -36.01
C ASN A 372 25.78 35.42 -36.25
N TYR A 373 24.83 35.75 -35.39
CA TYR A 373 23.92 36.88 -35.53
C TYR A 373 23.90 37.72 -34.24
N ASP A 374 24.60 38.84 -34.27
CA ASP A 374 24.69 39.75 -33.11
C ASP A 374 23.30 40.25 -32.69
N GLY A 375 23.00 40.14 -31.41
CA GLY A 375 21.73 40.62 -30.83
C GLY A 375 20.55 39.68 -31.06
N ILE A 376 20.73 38.52 -31.73
CA ILE A 376 19.67 37.52 -31.94
C ILE A 376 19.93 36.31 -31.04
N ARG A 377 19.07 36.13 -30.04
CA ARG A 377 19.09 34.98 -29.14
C ARG A 377 18.28 33.82 -29.63
N VAL A 378 17.18 34.08 -30.38
CA VAL A 378 16.21 33.06 -30.78
C VAL A 378 16.20 32.91 -32.28
N LEU A 379 16.48 31.74 -32.79
CA LEU A 379 16.32 31.38 -34.19
C LEU A 379 15.25 30.29 -34.36
N LEU A 380 14.37 30.50 -35.33
CA LEU A 380 13.18 29.67 -35.58
C LEU A 380 13.21 29.08 -37.00
N SER A 381 12.75 27.86 -37.16
CA SER A 381 12.48 27.31 -38.49
C SER A 381 11.23 27.94 -39.12
N SER A 382 11.16 27.99 -40.46
CA SER A 382 9.99 28.47 -41.20
C SER A 382 8.69 27.77 -40.81
N ARG A 383 8.76 26.48 -40.48
CA ARG A 383 7.58 25.71 -40.02
C ARG A 383 7.09 26.21 -38.65
N THR A 384 8.00 26.49 -37.73
CA THR A 384 7.66 27.04 -36.42
C THR A 384 7.03 28.44 -36.58
N ALA A 385 7.62 29.30 -37.37
CA ALA A 385 7.09 30.66 -37.66
C ALA A 385 5.72 30.58 -38.34
N GLY A 386 5.47 29.62 -39.21
CA GLY A 386 4.19 29.44 -39.89
C GLY A 386 3.05 28.90 -39.00
N LEU A 387 3.36 28.14 -37.96
CA LEU A 387 2.39 27.64 -37.00
C LEU A 387 2.17 28.59 -35.80
N GLY A 388 3.19 29.37 -35.44
CA GLY A 388 3.16 30.31 -34.33
C GLY A 388 2.45 31.61 -34.70
N GLN A 389 1.15 31.64 -34.79
CA GLN A 389 0.36 32.79 -35.31
C GLN A 389 0.27 33.96 -34.32
N ASP A 390 0.57 33.74 -33.05
CA ASP A 390 0.44 34.77 -31.99
C ASP A 390 1.61 35.75 -31.95
N HIS A 391 2.64 35.57 -32.80
CA HIS A 391 3.88 36.33 -32.76
C HIS A 391 4.20 36.98 -34.10
N SER A 392 4.89 38.11 -34.01
CA SER A 392 5.52 38.76 -35.19
C SER A 392 6.89 38.12 -35.40
N TYR A 393 7.14 37.63 -36.59
CA TYR A 393 8.42 37.01 -36.96
C TYR A 393 9.15 37.87 -38.01
N THR A 394 10.44 38.06 -37.78
CA THR A 394 11.31 38.73 -38.74
C THR A 394 12.19 37.69 -39.41
N ARG A 395 12.21 37.67 -40.76
CA ARG A 395 13.12 36.82 -41.51
C ARG A 395 14.57 37.29 -41.28
N VAL A 396 15.45 36.37 -40.91
CA VAL A 396 16.86 36.65 -40.65
C VAL A 396 17.72 36.35 -41.86
N ASP A 397 17.67 35.11 -42.34
CA ASP A 397 18.55 34.61 -43.42
C ASP A 397 18.01 33.33 -44.09
N ASP A 398 18.71 32.89 -45.18
CA ASP A 398 18.61 31.56 -45.75
C ASP A 398 19.93 30.84 -45.58
N ILE A 399 19.99 29.91 -44.66
CA ILE A 399 21.22 29.25 -44.29
C ILE A 399 21.30 27.80 -44.87
N LYS A 400 22.54 27.36 -45.16
CA LYS A 400 22.79 25.95 -45.44
C LYS A 400 23.19 25.26 -44.17
N VAL A 401 22.32 24.33 -43.72
CA VAL A 401 22.58 23.51 -42.52
C VAL A 401 23.21 22.19 -42.92
N LYS A 402 24.16 21.70 -42.11
CA LYS A 402 24.84 20.43 -42.35
C LYS A 402 23.82 19.30 -42.50
N GLY A 403 23.87 18.54 -43.62
CA GLY A 403 22.98 17.42 -43.88
C GLY A 403 21.62 17.78 -44.50
N LYS A 404 21.43 19.04 -44.92
CA LYS A 404 20.33 19.45 -45.82
C LYS A 404 20.91 19.94 -47.13
N GLU A 405 20.32 19.50 -48.24
CA GLU A 405 20.71 19.96 -49.57
C GLU A 405 20.14 21.34 -49.87
N GLU A 406 18.91 21.60 -49.37
CA GLU A 406 18.19 22.85 -49.52
C GLU A 406 18.55 23.83 -48.41
N ARG A 407 18.52 25.13 -48.75
CA ARG A 407 18.65 26.21 -47.76
C ARG A 407 17.41 26.26 -46.89
N VAL A 408 17.61 26.53 -45.62
CA VAL A 408 16.55 26.70 -44.63
C VAL A 408 16.39 28.18 -44.32
N THR A 409 15.20 28.72 -44.55
CA THR A 409 14.87 30.10 -44.14
C THR A 409 14.67 30.11 -42.61
N ILE A 410 15.35 31.03 -41.97
CA ILE A 410 15.31 31.23 -40.51
C ILE A 410 14.68 32.55 -40.13
N TYR A 411 14.03 32.56 -38.99
CA TYR A 411 13.30 33.67 -38.42
C TYR A 411 13.75 33.95 -36.98
N THR A 412 13.49 35.18 -36.52
CA THR A 412 13.55 35.54 -35.11
C THR A 412 12.24 36.18 -34.67
N CYS A 413 11.99 36.23 -33.35
CA CYS A 413 10.76 36.76 -32.74
C CYS A 413 11.05 37.84 -31.68
#